data_253469f0011757a6a5b183855a926869
#
_entry.id   253469f0011757a6a5b183855a926869
#
_cell.length_a   1.000
_cell.length_b   1.000
_cell.length_c   1.000
_cell.angle_alpha   90.00
_cell.angle_beta   90.00
_cell.angle_gamma   90.00
#
_symmetry.space_group_name_H-M   'P 1'
#
loop_
_entity.id
_entity.type
_entity.pdbx_description
1 polymer ?
#
loop_
_entity_poly.entity_id
_entity_poly.type
_entity_poly.pdbx_seq_one_letter_code
_entity_poly.pdbx_strand_id
1 'polypeptide(L)'
;VVYDYILKENATSYFKKLFKELDNTLNEENVDEEKYMTLVAQMFVADFFNLDNKVSKSDVGGKQFVYKDYQNDFEKYAVDTMYKTVESNVYGNRNQELPIVTNVEVEKVKNEAYKYNDNKHDNAYVVTFIITYEKDLDYQTVRQFNYNS
;
A
#
# COMPACT_ATOMS: atom_id res chain seq x y z
N VAL A 1 18.72 -4.27 -12.83
CA VAL A 1 17.39 -3.82 -13.20
C VAL A 1 16.98 -2.68 -12.31
N VAL A 2 16.68 -1.57 -12.92
CA VAL A 2 16.26 -0.41 -12.18
C VAL A 2 14.74 -0.33 -12.25
N TYR A 3 14.11 -0.63 -11.14
CA TYR A 3 12.71 -0.31 -10.95
C TYR A 3 12.70 1.00 -10.17
N ASP A 4 12.08 2.02 -10.72
CA ASP A 4 12.13 3.38 -10.20
C ASP A 4 11.21 3.57 -8.99
N TYR A 5 11.29 2.65 -8.01
CA TYR A 5 10.56 2.83 -6.77
C TYR A 5 11.29 3.79 -5.84
N ILE A 6 10.52 4.65 -5.20
CA ILE A 6 11.05 5.72 -4.37
C ILE A 6 10.93 5.35 -2.90
N LEU A 7 12.03 5.55 -2.15
CA LEU A 7 12.03 5.44 -0.69
C LEU A 7 12.18 6.85 -0.10
N LYS A 8 11.11 7.33 0.51
CA LYS A 8 11.11 8.64 1.16
C LYS A 8 11.84 8.60 2.49
N GLU A 9 12.45 9.72 2.89
CA GLU A 9 13.15 9.81 4.16
C GLU A 9 12.24 9.55 5.36
N ASN A 10 10.98 9.96 5.28
CA ASN A 10 10.00 9.79 6.35
C ASN A 10 9.26 8.46 6.29
N ALA A 11 9.70 7.53 5.46
CA ALA A 11 9.12 6.19 5.42
C ALA A 11 9.30 5.50 6.77
N THR A 12 8.31 4.68 7.14
CA THR A 12 8.39 3.92 8.39
C THR A 12 9.50 2.88 8.34
N SER A 13 9.95 2.42 9.51
CA SER A 13 10.92 1.33 9.58
C SER A 13 10.41 0.08 8.89
N TYR A 14 9.12 -0.21 9.01
CA TYR A 14 8.50 -1.35 8.36
C TYR A 14 8.55 -1.22 6.83
N PHE A 15 8.19 -0.06 6.29
CA PHE A 15 8.26 0.17 4.85
C PHE A 15 9.70 0.04 4.33
N LYS A 16 10.66 0.57 5.07
CA LYS A 16 12.08 0.46 4.71
C LYS A 16 12.54 -1.00 4.66
N LYS A 17 12.05 -1.82 5.58
CA LYS A 17 12.33 -3.25 5.60
C LYS A 17 11.78 -3.93 4.35
N LEU A 18 10.54 -3.63 3.98
CA LEU A 18 9.93 -4.18 2.76
C LEU A 18 10.68 -3.72 1.52
N PHE A 19 11.10 -2.47 1.49
CA PHE A 19 11.85 -1.92 0.36
C PHE A 19 13.16 -2.67 0.16
N LYS A 20 13.85 -2.98 1.25
CA LYS A 20 15.09 -3.76 1.19
C LYS A 20 14.84 -5.17 0.68
N GLU A 21 13.77 -5.81 1.13
CA GLU A 21 13.40 -7.14 0.64
C GLU A 21 13.07 -7.11 -0.85
N LEU A 22 12.40 -6.07 -1.31
CA LEU A 22 12.11 -5.88 -2.73
C LEU A 22 13.40 -5.74 -3.53
N ASP A 23 14.32 -4.92 -3.07
CA ASP A 23 15.61 -4.71 -3.73
C ASP A 23 16.38 -6.02 -3.85
N ASN A 24 16.44 -6.80 -2.76
CA ASN A 24 17.10 -8.10 -2.76
C ASN A 24 16.45 -9.06 -3.75
N THR A 25 15.11 -9.07 -3.80
CA THR A 25 14.37 -9.96 -4.71
C THR A 25 14.63 -9.62 -6.17
N LEU A 26 14.67 -8.33 -6.50
CA LEU A 26 14.90 -7.87 -7.88
C LEU A 26 16.35 -8.05 -8.33
N ASN A 27 17.29 -8.20 -7.38
CA ASN A 27 18.69 -8.43 -7.70
C ASN A 27 19.06 -9.91 -7.78
N GLU A 28 18.11 -10.81 -7.57
CA GLU A 28 18.35 -12.23 -7.74
C GLU A 28 18.50 -12.58 -9.21
N GLU A 29 19.30 -13.60 -9.52
CA GLU A 29 19.52 -14.05 -10.89
C GLU A 29 18.22 -14.44 -11.57
N ASN A 30 17.35 -15.16 -10.85
CA ASN A 30 16.01 -15.50 -11.31
C ASN A 30 15.01 -14.86 -10.35
N VAL A 31 14.35 -13.81 -10.80
CA VAL A 31 13.41 -13.08 -9.97
C VAL A 31 12.18 -13.95 -9.67
N ASP A 32 11.88 -14.10 -8.38
CA ASP A 32 10.67 -14.77 -7.94
C ASP A 32 9.48 -13.81 -8.13
N GLU A 33 8.73 -14.03 -9.21
CA GLU A 33 7.62 -13.15 -9.60
C GLU A 33 6.52 -13.08 -8.55
N GLU A 34 6.20 -14.21 -7.93
CA GLU A 34 5.17 -14.23 -6.88
C GLU A 34 5.60 -13.42 -5.66
N LYS A 35 6.85 -13.59 -5.24
CA LYS A 35 7.41 -12.82 -4.13
C LYS A 35 7.47 -11.33 -4.47
N TYR A 36 7.87 -10.99 -5.69
CA TYR A 36 7.89 -9.61 -6.15
C TYR A 36 6.50 -8.99 -6.08
N MET A 37 5.49 -9.64 -6.64
CA MET A 37 4.12 -9.12 -6.63
C MET A 37 3.58 -8.97 -5.22
N THR A 38 3.87 -9.95 -4.36
CA THR A 38 3.44 -9.91 -2.96
C THR A 38 4.07 -8.72 -2.22
N LEU A 39 5.37 -8.51 -2.41
CA LEU A 39 6.07 -7.39 -1.77
C LEU A 39 5.54 -6.04 -2.24
N VAL A 40 5.29 -5.89 -3.53
CA VAL A 40 4.73 -4.64 -4.08
C VAL A 40 3.36 -4.37 -3.46
N ALA A 41 2.52 -5.38 -3.36
CA ALA A 41 1.20 -5.24 -2.73
C ALA A 41 1.31 -4.89 -1.25
N GLN A 42 2.22 -5.54 -0.51
CA GLN A 42 2.46 -5.21 0.89
C GLN A 42 2.95 -3.77 1.06
N MET A 43 3.83 -3.32 0.19
CA MET A 43 4.36 -1.96 0.22
C MET A 43 3.28 -0.94 -0.09
N PHE A 44 2.40 -1.23 -1.05
CA PHE A 44 1.26 -0.38 -1.32
C PHE A 44 0.39 -0.22 -0.07
N VAL A 45 0.02 -1.33 0.55
CA VAL A 45 -0.81 -1.33 1.76
C VAL A 45 -0.12 -0.58 2.89
N ALA A 46 1.17 -0.87 3.11
CA ALA A 46 1.94 -0.26 4.18
C ALA A 46 2.07 1.25 4.03
N ASP A 47 2.15 1.75 2.80
CA ASP A 47 2.25 3.19 2.56
C ASP A 47 0.88 3.85 2.53
N PHE A 48 -0.09 3.25 1.86
CA PHE A 48 -1.41 3.85 1.70
C PHE A 48 -2.13 4.03 3.03
N PHE A 49 -2.10 3.03 3.89
CA PHE A 49 -2.82 3.05 5.16
C PHE A 49 -2.03 3.67 6.32
N ASN A 50 -0.77 4.04 6.10
CA ASN A 50 0.04 4.70 7.12
C ASN A 50 -0.15 6.21 7.03
N LEU A 51 -1.19 6.73 7.66
CA LEU A 51 -1.54 8.15 7.54
C LEU A 51 -0.65 9.06 8.36
N ASP A 52 0.02 8.53 9.38
CA ASP A 52 0.79 9.34 10.33
C ASP A 52 1.92 10.16 9.68
N ASN A 53 2.56 9.60 8.65
CA ASN A 53 3.65 10.29 7.97
C ASN A 53 3.21 11.11 6.75
N LYS A 54 1.92 11.32 6.58
CA LYS A 54 1.40 12.13 5.48
C LYS A 54 1.28 13.58 5.91
N VAL A 55 1.76 14.47 5.05
CA VAL A 55 1.81 15.92 5.33
C VAL A 55 0.43 16.56 5.21
N SER A 56 -0.41 16.02 4.33
CA SER A 56 -1.75 16.54 4.10
C SER A 56 -2.60 15.46 3.44
N LYS A 57 -3.87 15.73 3.26
CA LYS A 57 -4.78 14.81 2.56
C LYS A 57 -4.39 14.59 1.10
N SER A 58 -3.59 15.46 0.52
CA SER A 58 -3.09 15.31 -0.85
C SER A 58 -1.84 14.46 -0.96
N ASP A 59 -1.22 14.13 0.17
CA ASP A 59 -0.01 13.31 0.22
C ASP A 59 -0.38 11.83 0.25
N VAL A 60 -0.88 11.33 -0.87
CA VAL A 60 -1.44 9.97 -0.97
C VAL A 60 -0.32 8.94 -1.09
N GLY A 61 -0.28 8.00 -0.13
CA GLY A 61 0.67 6.90 -0.16
C GLY A 61 0.28 5.82 -1.16
N GLY A 62 1.28 5.06 -1.60
CA GLY A 62 1.06 3.92 -2.50
C GLY A 62 0.90 4.29 -3.96
N LYS A 63 0.85 5.57 -4.29
CA LYS A 63 0.61 6.05 -5.66
C LYS A 63 1.63 5.47 -6.65
N GLN A 64 2.89 5.35 -6.24
CA GLN A 64 3.95 4.83 -7.13
C GLN A 64 3.72 3.39 -7.57
N PHE A 65 2.87 2.64 -6.84
CA PHE A 65 2.57 1.24 -7.17
C PHE A 65 1.31 1.10 -8.03
N VAL A 66 0.66 2.22 -8.34
CA VAL A 66 -0.53 2.24 -9.18
C VAL A 66 -0.11 2.50 -10.62
N TYR A 67 -0.73 1.76 -11.55
CA TYR A 67 -0.45 1.93 -12.96
C TYR A 67 -0.63 3.40 -13.37
N LYS A 68 0.31 3.91 -14.15
CA LYS A 68 0.42 5.34 -14.47
C LYS A 68 -0.90 5.98 -14.92
N ASP A 69 -1.64 5.27 -15.78
CA ASP A 69 -2.87 5.82 -16.36
C ASP A 69 -3.99 5.99 -15.32
N TYR A 70 -3.88 5.31 -14.18
CA TYR A 70 -4.89 5.35 -13.12
C TYR A 70 -4.47 6.17 -11.91
N GLN A 71 -3.26 6.71 -11.90
CA GLN A 71 -2.74 7.40 -10.72
C GLN A 71 -3.57 8.63 -10.34
N ASN A 72 -4.01 9.41 -11.33
CA ASN A 72 -4.79 10.62 -11.04
C ASN A 72 -6.16 10.29 -10.44
N ASP A 73 -6.83 9.29 -10.99
CA ASP A 73 -8.13 8.85 -10.47
C ASP A 73 -7.99 8.23 -9.09
N PHE A 74 -6.94 7.45 -8.88
CA PHE A 74 -6.64 6.86 -7.58
C PHE A 74 -6.40 7.94 -6.52
N GLU A 75 -5.59 8.93 -6.85
CA GLU A 75 -5.28 10.04 -5.93
C GLU A 75 -6.54 10.80 -5.54
N LYS A 76 -7.38 11.14 -6.52
CA LYS A 76 -8.65 11.82 -6.28
C LYS A 76 -9.57 11.00 -5.39
N TYR A 77 -9.68 9.72 -5.68
CA TYR A 77 -10.50 8.81 -4.87
C TYR A 77 -10.00 8.75 -3.43
N ALA A 78 -8.70 8.63 -3.24
CA ALA A 78 -8.11 8.57 -1.90
C ALA A 78 -8.35 9.86 -1.11
N VAL A 79 -8.19 11.02 -1.75
CA VAL A 79 -8.43 12.32 -1.11
C VAL A 79 -9.90 12.46 -0.70
N ASP A 80 -10.82 11.95 -1.53
CA ASP A 80 -12.25 12.05 -1.27
C ASP A 80 -12.75 11.02 -0.25
N THR A 81 -11.95 10.00 0.06
CA THR A 81 -12.37 8.89 0.94
C THR A 81 -11.43 8.72 2.13
N MET A 82 -10.42 7.86 2.00
CA MET A 82 -9.54 7.46 3.12
C MET A 82 -8.76 8.65 3.70
N TYR A 83 -8.34 9.57 2.85
CA TYR A 83 -7.51 10.72 3.27
C TYR A 83 -8.32 11.97 3.59
N LYS A 84 -9.63 11.92 3.44
CA LYS A 84 -10.52 13.09 3.56
C LYS A 84 -10.34 13.88 4.85
N THR A 85 -10.13 13.19 5.95
CA THR A 85 -10.04 13.81 7.28
C THR A 85 -8.61 14.04 7.76
N VAL A 86 -7.61 13.78 6.93
CA VAL A 86 -6.22 14.01 7.29
C VAL A 86 -5.97 15.50 7.34
N GLU A 87 -5.58 16.00 8.53
CA GLU A 87 -5.27 17.41 8.74
C GLU A 87 -3.85 17.71 8.29
N SER A 88 -3.63 18.96 7.88
CA SER A 88 -2.32 19.41 7.43
C SER A 88 -1.27 19.32 8.54
N ASN A 89 -0.07 18.88 8.18
CA ASN A 89 1.09 18.86 9.06
C ASN A 89 2.28 19.57 8.42
N VAL A 90 2.01 20.54 7.56
CA VAL A 90 3.05 21.27 6.81
C VAL A 90 4.03 21.94 7.77
N TYR A 91 3.53 22.40 8.92
CA TYR A 91 4.37 23.07 9.94
C TYR A 91 4.86 22.14 11.05
N GLY A 92 4.53 20.84 10.97
CA GLY A 92 4.97 19.86 11.96
C GLY A 92 4.28 19.96 13.31
N ASN A 93 3.13 20.63 13.40
CA ASN A 93 2.42 20.88 14.64
C ASN A 93 1.04 20.21 14.71
N ARG A 94 0.79 19.21 13.88
CA ARG A 94 -0.48 18.50 13.89
C ARG A 94 -0.68 17.72 15.19
N ASN A 95 -1.84 17.86 15.80
CA ASN A 95 -2.20 17.10 17.01
C ASN A 95 -3.06 15.87 16.73
N GLN A 96 -3.53 15.70 15.50
CA GLN A 96 -4.35 14.57 15.11
C GLN A 96 -3.55 13.27 15.20
N GLU A 97 -4.10 12.27 15.90
CA GLU A 97 -3.54 10.92 15.88
C GLU A 97 -3.96 10.20 14.62
N LEU A 98 -2.99 9.68 13.89
CA LEU A 98 -3.23 8.94 12.67
C LEU A 98 -2.57 7.57 12.74
N PRO A 99 -3.10 6.57 12.02
CA PRO A 99 -2.57 5.21 12.09
C PRO A 99 -1.15 5.09 11.55
N ILE A 100 -0.38 4.25 12.23
CA ILE A 100 0.97 3.85 11.82
C ILE A 100 0.95 2.35 11.57
N VAL A 101 1.23 1.94 10.35
CA VAL A 101 1.26 0.52 9.97
C VAL A 101 2.57 -0.10 10.43
N THR A 102 2.47 -1.14 11.25
CA THR A 102 3.65 -1.85 11.77
C THR A 102 3.86 -3.21 11.13
N ASN A 103 2.83 -3.78 10.52
CA ASN A 103 2.96 -5.07 9.85
C ASN A 103 1.83 -5.26 8.84
N VAL A 104 2.16 -5.88 7.71
CA VAL A 104 1.18 -6.30 6.71
C VAL A 104 1.42 -7.77 6.44
N GLU A 105 0.55 -8.62 6.97
CA GLU A 105 0.69 -10.06 6.85
C GLU A 105 -0.17 -10.58 5.71
N VAL A 106 0.39 -11.47 4.91
CA VAL A 106 -0.37 -12.18 3.87
C VAL A 106 -1.11 -13.33 4.55
N GLU A 107 -2.43 -13.25 4.60
CA GLU A 107 -3.24 -14.30 5.20
C GLU A 107 -3.57 -15.38 4.19
N LYS A 108 -3.90 -14.99 2.97
CA LYS A 108 -4.39 -15.91 1.97
C LYS A 108 -4.08 -15.45 0.56
N VAL A 109 -3.59 -16.37 -0.26
CA VAL A 109 -3.41 -16.12 -1.69
C VAL A 109 -4.30 -17.12 -2.42
N LYS A 110 -5.18 -16.60 -3.27
CA LYS A 110 -6.04 -17.43 -4.09
C LYS A 110 -5.85 -17.07 -5.55
N ASN A 111 -5.81 -18.08 -6.38
CA ASN A 111 -5.92 -17.91 -7.83
C ASN A 111 -7.36 -18.24 -8.20
N GLU A 112 -8.14 -17.25 -8.53
CA GLU A 112 -9.54 -17.40 -8.85
C GLU A 112 -9.85 -16.83 -10.21
N ALA A 113 -10.71 -17.52 -10.95
CA ALA A 113 -11.35 -16.95 -12.13
C ALA A 113 -12.51 -16.08 -11.64
N TYR A 114 -12.65 -14.88 -12.15
CA TYR A 114 -13.80 -14.06 -11.83
C TYR A 114 -14.34 -13.40 -13.10
N LYS A 115 -15.60 -12.97 -13.00
CA LYS A 115 -16.33 -12.36 -14.08
C LYS A 115 -16.54 -10.88 -13.81
N TYR A 116 -16.14 -10.06 -14.76
CA TYR A 116 -16.30 -8.62 -14.65
C TYR A 116 -16.85 -8.08 -15.97
N ASN A 117 -18.01 -7.45 -15.93
CA ASN A 117 -18.69 -6.93 -17.12
C ASN A 117 -18.80 -7.99 -18.23
N ASP A 118 -19.26 -9.19 -17.87
CA ASP A 118 -19.40 -10.33 -18.76
C ASP A 118 -18.09 -10.86 -19.37
N ASN A 119 -16.96 -10.32 -18.95
CA ASN A 119 -15.65 -10.86 -19.32
C ASN A 119 -15.14 -11.73 -18.20
N LYS A 120 -14.73 -12.95 -18.56
CA LYS A 120 -14.17 -13.87 -17.60
C LYS A 120 -12.64 -13.68 -17.56
N HIS A 121 -12.12 -13.40 -16.39
CA HIS A 121 -10.68 -13.30 -16.16
C HIS A 121 -10.20 -14.56 -15.47
N ASP A 122 -9.43 -15.37 -16.20
CA ASP A 122 -8.78 -16.54 -15.63
C ASP A 122 -7.47 -16.08 -14.98
N ASN A 123 -7.06 -16.75 -13.90
CA ASN A 123 -5.78 -16.52 -13.25
C ASN A 123 -5.69 -15.16 -12.50
N ALA A 124 -6.80 -14.63 -12.03
CA ALA A 124 -6.76 -13.48 -11.15
C ALA A 124 -6.30 -13.91 -9.75
N TYR A 125 -5.29 -13.23 -9.22
CA TYR A 125 -4.83 -13.46 -7.86
C TYR A 125 -5.60 -12.58 -6.89
N VAL A 126 -6.13 -13.20 -5.85
CA VAL A 126 -6.74 -12.49 -4.74
C VAL A 126 -5.85 -12.70 -3.52
N VAL A 127 -5.29 -11.63 -2.99
CA VAL A 127 -4.42 -11.68 -1.82
C VAL A 127 -5.13 -10.96 -0.69
N THR A 128 -5.28 -11.64 0.43
CA THR A 128 -5.87 -11.07 1.63
C THR A 128 -4.74 -10.69 2.59
N PHE A 129 -4.74 -9.44 3.01
CA PHE A 129 -3.75 -8.91 3.94
C PHE A 129 -4.41 -8.61 5.28
N ILE A 130 -3.68 -8.90 6.36
CA ILE A 130 -4.04 -8.45 7.70
C ILE A 130 -3.07 -7.33 8.07
N ILE A 131 -3.63 -6.18 8.42
CA ILE A 131 -2.85 -4.97 8.71
C ILE A 131 -2.81 -4.76 10.21
N THR A 132 -1.60 -4.63 10.76
CA THR A 132 -1.38 -4.34 12.17
C THR A 132 -0.89 -2.91 12.32
N TYR A 133 -1.45 -2.20 13.29
CA TYR A 133 -1.11 -0.82 13.57
C TYR A 133 -0.44 -0.70 14.93
N GLU A 134 0.36 0.37 15.11
CA GLU A 134 1.01 0.64 16.38
C GLU A 134 -0.01 0.86 17.51
N LYS A 135 -1.09 1.57 17.20
CA LYS A 135 -2.20 1.81 18.11
C LYS A 135 -3.52 1.47 17.44
N ASP A 136 -4.47 1.00 18.22
CA ASP A 136 -5.82 0.75 17.75
C ASP A 136 -6.62 2.05 17.82
N LEU A 137 -6.84 2.67 16.68
CA LEU A 137 -7.68 3.87 16.56
C LEU A 137 -9.07 3.44 16.07
N ASP A 138 -10.12 3.95 16.72
CA ASP A 138 -11.50 3.51 16.48
C ASP A 138 -12.00 3.76 15.06
N TYR A 139 -11.42 4.71 14.37
CA TYR A 139 -11.81 5.03 13.00
C TYR A 139 -10.57 5.07 12.11
N GLN A 140 -10.79 4.92 10.81
CA GLN A 140 -9.75 4.96 9.78
C GLN A 140 -8.75 3.80 9.80
N THR A 141 -8.94 2.81 10.69
CA THR A 141 -8.06 1.64 10.70
C THR A 141 -8.71 0.51 9.93
N VAL A 142 -8.12 0.17 8.79
CA VAL A 142 -8.51 -0.99 7.99
C VAL A 142 -7.61 -2.14 8.41
N ARG A 143 -8.21 -3.23 8.92
CA ARG A 143 -7.46 -4.37 9.43
C ARG A 143 -7.33 -5.50 8.43
N GLN A 144 -8.17 -5.51 7.41
CA GLN A 144 -8.15 -6.55 6.39
C GLN A 144 -8.36 -5.90 5.01
N PHE A 145 -7.53 -6.29 4.06
CA PHE A 145 -7.58 -5.71 2.72
C PHE A 145 -7.39 -6.82 1.68
N ASN A 146 -8.25 -6.84 0.68
CA ASN A 146 -8.16 -7.79 -0.42
C ASN A 146 -7.60 -7.08 -1.66
N TYR A 147 -6.51 -7.60 -2.18
CA TYR A 147 -5.89 -7.09 -3.39
C TYR A 147 -6.13 -8.07 -4.53
N ASN A 148 -6.68 -7.56 -5.61
CA ASN A 148 -6.94 -8.32 -6.83
C ASN A 148 -5.95 -7.86 -7.90
N SER A 149 -5.21 -8.78 -8.48
CA SER A 149 -4.33 -8.44 -9.58
C SER A 149 -4.84 -8.99 -10.90
#